data_1604f5a3b55d9b7982395be299ca86f5
#
_entry.id   1604f5a3b55d9b7982395be299ca86f5
#
_cell.length_a   1.000
_cell.length_b   1.000
_cell.length_c   1.000
_cell.angle_alpha   90.00
_cell.angle_beta   90.00
_cell.angle_gamma   90.00
#
_symmetry.space_group_name_H-M   'P 1'
#
loop_
_entity.id
_entity.type
_entity.pdbx_description
1 polymer ?
#
loop_
_entity_poly.entity_id
_entity_poly.type
_entity_poly.pdbx_seq_one_letter_code
_entity_poly.pdbx_strand_id
1 'polypeptide(L)'
;DVRQRYFSLFPNANLTYAFDAAGLWSLTAQYARNISRPGFWALNPMRMQISDYTYQSGNPDLLPAYTDNLSLTAVFAGKYSLSAGAQLHHDEIAQVFGSDAADASITNLRFENLDRTEQYFAAANIPLQLTKWWTLNANLTGICRRDRITADAPLRTTWAAFANAATTFTLPRKFFIEAEYYAMSRFRQANLDMKSYHSVTLSLKKRLLDNRLTLTAQVANLFDRSQRFVAETETFVRDLRVSNDWQPRRFVLTVNYNFKTGKSFKARKVESGAGDEKGRM
;
A
#
# COMPACT_ATOMS: atom_id res chain seq x y z
N ASP A 1 -21.68 17.32 -22.79
CA ASP A 1 -20.22 17.29 -22.94
C ASP A 1 -19.58 18.04 -21.77
N VAL A 2 -19.08 17.35 -20.77
CA VAL A 2 -18.32 17.96 -19.67
C VAL A 2 -16.89 18.17 -20.16
N ARG A 3 -16.49 19.42 -20.37
CA ARG A 3 -15.16 19.79 -20.84
C ARG A 3 -14.43 20.51 -19.71
N GLN A 4 -13.44 19.89 -19.11
CA GLN A 4 -12.57 20.50 -18.10
C GLN A 4 -11.23 20.89 -18.70
N ARG A 5 -10.81 22.14 -18.47
CA ARG A 5 -9.46 22.63 -18.83
C ARG A 5 -8.80 23.18 -17.59
N TYR A 6 -7.65 22.67 -17.23
CA TYR A 6 -6.86 23.15 -16.09
C TYR A 6 -5.38 23.12 -16.41
N PHE A 7 -4.67 24.06 -15.81
CA PHE A 7 -3.21 24.09 -15.80
C PHE A 7 -2.76 23.88 -14.36
N SER A 8 -1.81 22.97 -14.15
CA SER A 8 -1.32 22.63 -12.80
C SER A 8 0.17 22.40 -12.83
N LEU A 9 0.87 22.91 -11.82
CA LEU A 9 2.29 22.67 -11.60
C LEU A 9 2.46 21.47 -10.66
N PHE A 10 3.46 20.64 -10.97
CA PHE A 10 3.79 19.44 -10.20
C PHE A 10 5.25 19.50 -9.71
N PRO A 11 5.55 20.39 -8.75
CA PRO A 11 6.89 20.51 -8.22
C PRO A 11 7.25 19.22 -7.48
N ASN A 12 8.53 18.84 -7.61
CA ASN A 12 9.15 17.73 -6.89
C ASN A 12 10.53 18.18 -6.42
N ALA A 13 10.82 17.99 -5.15
CA ALA A 13 12.10 18.30 -4.55
C ALA A 13 12.54 17.18 -3.62
N ASN A 14 13.80 16.79 -3.71
CA ASN A 14 14.41 15.78 -2.86
C ASN A 14 15.77 16.31 -2.40
N LEU A 15 15.99 16.34 -1.11
CA LEU A 15 17.25 16.74 -0.49
C LEU A 15 17.71 15.64 0.45
N THR A 16 18.87 15.06 0.16
CA THR A 16 19.48 14.03 1.00
C THR A 16 20.79 14.55 1.58
N TYR A 17 20.93 14.42 2.87
CA TYR A 17 22.17 14.69 3.60
C TYR A 17 22.71 13.37 4.17
N ALA A 18 23.93 13.00 3.77
CA ALA A 18 24.67 11.87 4.33
C ALA A 18 25.60 12.35 5.45
N PHE A 19 25.48 11.76 6.62
CA PHE A 19 26.30 12.10 7.80
C PHE A 19 27.67 11.42 7.75
N ASP A 20 27.83 10.40 6.92
CA ASP A 20 29.06 9.64 6.73
C ASP A 20 29.35 9.39 5.23
N ALA A 21 30.62 9.16 4.91
CA ALA A 21 31.07 8.91 3.53
C ALA A 21 30.51 7.59 2.94
N ALA A 22 30.12 6.64 3.77
CA ALA A 22 29.53 5.36 3.36
C ALA A 22 28.01 5.45 3.15
N GLY A 23 27.36 6.58 3.52
CA GLY A 23 25.92 6.76 3.42
C GLY A 23 25.10 5.88 4.37
N LEU A 24 25.73 5.35 5.44
CA LEU A 24 25.05 4.50 6.42
C LEU A 24 24.08 5.29 7.31
N TRP A 25 24.33 6.59 7.45
CA TRP A 25 23.50 7.51 8.20
C TRP A 25 23.09 8.65 7.28
N SER A 26 21.83 8.77 7.00
CA SER A 26 21.32 9.81 6.10
C SER A 26 19.96 10.32 6.53
N LEU A 27 19.67 11.55 6.13
CA LEU A 27 18.39 12.21 6.30
C LEU A 27 17.94 12.71 4.94
N THR A 28 16.73 12.31 4.53
CA THR A 28 16.15 12.73 3.26
C THR A 28 14.86 13.49 3.53
N ALA A 29 14.78 14.72 3.03
CA ALA A 29 13.55 15.50 2.97
C ALA A 29 12.99 15.46 1.55
N GLN A 30 11.70 15.19 1.41
CA GLN A 30 11.04 15.10 0.12
C GLN A 30 9.74 15.88 0.12
N TYR A 31 9.49 16.59 -0.97
CA TYR A 31 8.20 17.17 -1.32
C TYR A 31 7.82 16.77 -2.73
N ALA A 32 6.56 16.41 -2.93
CA ALA A 32 6.03 16.11 -4.27
C ALA A 32 4.53 16.43 -4.33
N ARG A 33 4.12 17.15 -5.37
CA ARG A 33 2.72 17.35 -5.70
C ARG A 33 2.30 16.40 -6.79
N ASN A 34 1.21 15.66 -6.56
CA ASN A 34 0.65 14.68 -7.48
C ASN A 34 -0.81 15.04 -7.83
N ILE A 35 -1.27 14.56 -8.99
CA ILE A 35 -2.67 14.63 -9.41
C ILE A 35 -3.23 13.22 -9.60
N SER A 36 -4.45 12.99 -9.14
CA SER A 36 -5.26 11.82 -9.44
C SER A 36 -6.51 12.25 -10.18
N ARG A 37 -6.65 11.82 -11.43
CA ARG A 37 -7.83 12.11 -12.23
C ARG A 37 -8.88 11.03 -12.02
N PRO A 38 -10.18 11.38 -11.96
CA PRO A 38 -11.23 10.39 -11.84
C PRO A 38 -11.18 9.43 -13.04
N GLY A 39 -11.21 8.14 -12.76
CA GLY A 39 -11.28 7.10 -13.79
C GLY A 39 -12.68 7.02 -14.42
N PHE A 40 -12.79 6.33 -15.54
CA PHE A 40 -14.06 6.17 -16.28
C PHE A 40 -15.20 5.69 -15.40
N TRP A 41 -14.97 4.69 -14.56
CA TRP A 41 -15.98 4.13 -13.66
C TRP A 41 -16.44 5.11 -12.58
N ALA A 42 -15.54 5.98 -12.12
CA ALA A 42 -15.89 7.00 -11.14
C ALA A 42 -16.76 8.12 -11.74
N LEU A 43 -16.62 8.37 -13.05
CA LEU A 43 -17.40 9.39 -13.78
C LEU A 43 -18.70 8.84 -14.36
N ASN A 44 -18.83 7.52 -14.56
CA ASN A 44 -20.00 6.94 -15.24
C ASN A 44 -21.24 6.96 -14.32
N PRO A 45 -22.29 7.75 -14.64
CA PRO A 45 -23.46 7.88 -13.78
C PRO A 45 -24.38 6.64 -13.81
N MET A 46 -24.06 5.62 -14.61
CA MET A 46 -24.86 4.40 -14.70
C MET A 46 -24.92 3.70 -13.34
N ARG A 47 -26.13 3.39 -12.88
CA ARG A 47 -26.34 2.63 -11.65
C ARG A 47 -26.08 1.17 -11.87
N MET A 48 -25.17 0.61 -11.08
CA MET A 48 -24.88 -0.82 -11.06
C MET A 48 -25.35 -1.41 -9.73
N GLN A 49 -26.17 -2.44 -9.79
CA GLN A 49 -26.64 -3.15 -8.61
C GLN A 49 -25.52 -4.03 -8.03
N ILE A 50 -25.16 -3.80 -6.75
CA ILE A 50 -24.20 -4.61 -6.02
C ILE A 50 -24.91 -5.69 -5.21
N SER A 51 -26.07 -5.36 -4.63
CA SER A 51 -26.95 -6.25 -3.88
C SER A 51 -28.38 -5.76 -3.97
N ASP A 52 -29.34 -6.50 -3.39
CA ASP A 52 -30.78 -6.18 -3.45
C ASP A 52 -31.10 -4.76 -3.00
N TYR A 53 -30.31 -4.21 -2.05
CA TYR A 53 -30.52 -2.90 -1.46
C TYR A 53 -29.30 -1.97 -1.60
N THR A 54 -28.37 -2.29 -2.51
CA THR A 54 -27.17 -1.46 -2.68
C THR A 54 -26.85 -1.28 -4.16
N TYR A 55 -26.73 -0.03 -4.56
CA TYR A 55 -26.31 0.37 -5.89
C TYR A 55 -25.03 1.17 -5.82
N GLN A 56 -24.23 1.08 -6.86
CA GLN A 56 -23.08 1.94 -7.09
C GLN A 56 -23.32 2.80 -8.32
N SER A 57 -22.95 4.07 -8.22
CA SER A 57 -22.96 5.00 -9.36
C SER A 57 -21.70 5.84 -9.35
N GLY A 58 -21.25 6.26 -10.53
CA GLY A 58 -20.22 7.27 -10.65
C GLY A 58 -20.82 8.68 -10.52
N ASN A 59 -19.93 9.65 -10.55
CA ASN A 59 -20.26 11.07 -10.46
C ASN A 59 -19.55 11.83 -11.60
N PRO A 60 -20.26 12.30 -12.63
CA PRO A 60 -19.65 13.01 -13.75
C PRO A 60 -19.05 14.37 -13.37
N ASP A 61 -19.43 14.92 -12.21
CA ASP A 61 -19.01 16.24 -11.73
C ASP A 61 -17.70 16.19 -10.91
N LEU A 62 -17.05 15.01 -10.80
CA LEU A 62 -15.82 14.85 -10.04
C LEU A 62 -14.71 15.74 -10.58
N LEU A 63 -14.05 16.44 -9.67
CA LEU A 63 -12.84 17.20 -9.90
C LEU A 63 -11.61 16.30 -9.76
N PRO A 64 -10.50 16.61 -10.45
CA PRO A 64 -9.22 15.96 -10.19
C PRO A 64 -8.74 16.23 -8.75
N ALA A 65 -8.26 15.20 -8.09
CA ALA A 65 -7.66 15.31 -6.76
C ALA A 65 -6.18 15.67 -6.85
N TYR A 66 -5.72 16.55 -5.98
CA TYR A 66 -4.30 16.89 -5.83
C TYR A 66 -3.81 16.46 -4.46
N THR A 67 -2.57 16.00 -4.39
CA THR A 67 -1.94 15.61 -3.13
C THR A 67 -0.57 16.24 -3.01
N ASP A 68 -0.37 17.03 -1.97
CA ASP A 68 0.92 17.52 -1.54
C ASP A 68 1.50 16.54 -0.53
N ASN A 69 2.60 15.87 -0.89
CA ASN A 69 3.29 14.90 -0.06
C ASN A 69 4.56 15.51 0.51
N LEU A 70 4.66 15.56 1.82
CA LEU A 70 5.87 15.97 2.54
C LEU A 70 6.35 14.79 3.37
N SER A 71 7.64 14.47 3.31
CA SER A 71 8.21 13.43 4.16
C SER A 71 9.65 13.72 4.56
N LEU A 72 10.00 13.22 5.72
CA LEU A 72 11.35 13.19 6.25
C LEU A 72 11.69 11.74 6.57
N THR A 73 12.78 11.21 6.01
CA THR A 73 13.22 9.84 6.22
C THR A 73 14.65 9.83 6.74
N ALA A 74 14.85 9.27 7.91
CA ALA A 74 16.15 8.99 8.48
C ALA A 74 16.52 7.52 8.26
N VAL A 75 17.74 7.26 7.78
CA VAL A 75 18.31 5.91 7.64
C VAL A 75 19.43 5.75 8.65
N PHE A 76 19.44 4.61 9.35
CA PHE A 76 20.40 4.29 10.40
C PHE A 76 21.14 2.98 10.06
N ALA A 77 22.46 3.00 10.19
CA ALA A 77 23.34 1.86 9.90
C ALA A 77 23.09 1.24 8.52
N GLY A 78 22.64 2.02 7.53
CA GLY A 78 22.35 1.60 6.17
C GLY A 78 21.20 0.61 6.00
N LYS A 79 20.39 0.36 7.05
CA LYS A 79 19.34 -0.66 7.01
C LYS A 79 18.05 -0.32 7.77
N TYR A 80 18.13 0.41 8.86
CA TYR A 80 16.93 0.83 9.59
C TYR A 80 16.44 2.14 9.02
N SER A 81 15.14 2.31 8.88
CA SER A 81 14.60 3.61 8.49
C SER A 81 13.42 4.03 9.38
N LEU A 82 13.37 5.31 9.66
CA LEU A 82 12.26 5.98 10.30
C LEU A 82 11.80 7.12 9.40
N SER A 83 10.53 7.12 9.04
CA SER A 83 9.92 8.15 8.20
C SER A 83 8.76 8.81 8.93
N ALA A 84 8.59 10.11 8.74
CA ALA A 84 7.40 10.83 9.17
C ALA A 84 7.02 11.83 8.09
N GLY A 85 5.73 12.12 7.96
CA GLY A 85 5.29 13.04 6.92
C GLY A 85 3.81 13.38 6.99
N ALA A 86 3.40 14.17 6.00
CA ALA A 86 2.03 14.61 5.80
C ALA A 86 1.64 14.47 4.33
N GLN A 87 0.39 14.09 4.10
CA GLN A 87 -0.29 14.11 2.82
C GLN A 87 -1.48 15.04 2.93
N LEU A 88 -1.44 16.15 2.21
CA LEU A 88 -2.51 17.14 2.17
C LEU A 88 -3.25 16.96 0.86
N HIS A 89 -4.49 16.51 0.95
CA HIS A 89 -5.32 16.23 -0.22
C HIS A 89 -6.29 17.38 -0.46
N HIS A 90 -6.37 17.78 -1.72
CA HIS A 90 -7.36 18.72 -2.23
C HIS A 90 -8.28 17.95 -3.17
N ASP A 91 -9.57 18.04 -2.93
CA ASP A 91 -10.61 17.34 -3.73
C ASP A 91 -10.40 15.82 -3.78
N GLU A 92 -9.98 15.19 -2.66
CA GLU A 92 -9.77 13.75 -2.63
C GLU A 92 -11.02 13.00 -3.09
N ILE A 93 -10.87 12.11 -4.06
CA ILE A 93 -11.95 11.28 -4.57
C ILE A 93 -12.11 10.07 -3.66
N ALA A 94 -13.25 9.94 -3.00
CA ALA A 94 -13.57 8.81 -2.15
C ALA A 94 -14.97 8.25 -2.47
N GLN A 95 -15.18 6.99 -2.10
CA GLN A 95 -16.51 6.38 -2.11
C GLN A 95 -17.25 6.77 -0.82
N VAL A 96 -18.46 7.26 -0.98
CA VAL A 96 -19.35 7.69 0.11
C VAL A 96 -20.64 6.90 0.00
N PHE A 97 -21.09 6.37 1.13
CA PHE A 97 -22.39 5.72 1.23
C PHE A 97 -23.45 6.76 1.57
N GLY A 98 -24.56 6.72 0.83
CA GLY A 98 -25.72 7.57 1.07
C GLY A 98 -27.02 6.82 0.89
N SER A 99 -28.13 7.39 1.32
CA SER A 99 -29.47 6.89 0.97
C SER A 99 -29.81 7.27 -0.47
N ASP A 100 -30.56 6.43 -1.16
CA ASP A 100 -31.14 6.81 -2.44
C ASP A 100 -32.18 7.90 -2.23
N ALA A 101 -32.26 8.87 -3.16
CA ALA A 101 -33.19 10.00 -3.04
C ALA A 101 -34.66 9.58 -3.17
N ALA A 102 -34.94 8.48 -3.88
CA ALA A 102 -36.30 7.99 -4.12
C ALA A 102 -36.75 6.96 -3.07
N ASP A 103 -35.81 6.20 -2.50
CA ASP A 103 -36.09 5.16 -1.49
C ASP A 103 -34.96 5.09 -0.46
N ALA A 104 -35.24 5.59 0.74
CA ALA A 104 -34.27 5.59 1.84
C ALA A 104 -33.82 4.20 2.30
N SER A 105 -34.54 3.13 1.94
CA SER A 105 -34.11 1.74 2.22
C SER A 105 -32.96 1.28 1.31
N ILE A 106 -32.75 1.96 0.19
CA ILE A 106 -31.71 1.67 -0.79
C ILE A 106 -30.44 2.47 -0.43
N THR A 107 -29.33 1.77 -0.38
CA THR A 107 -28.01 2.38 -0.21
C THR A 107 -27.39 2.70 -1.58
N ASN A 108 -26.93 3.92 -1.75
CA ASN A 108 -26.18 4.32 -2.92
C ASN A 108 -24.69 4.53 -2.52
N LEU A 109 -23.79 3.82 -3.21
CA LEU A 109 -22.36 4.02 -3.10
C LEU A 109 -21.91 4.91 -4.26
N ARG A 110 -21.49 6.13 -3.95
CA ARG A 110 -21.15 7.14 -4.95
C ARG A 110 -19.72 7.65 -4.73
N PHE A 111 -19.09 8.08 -5.82
CA PHE A 111 -17.82 8.79 -5.73
C PHE A 111 -18.07 10.27 -5.51
N GLU A 112 -17.37 10.86 -4.53
CA GLU A 112 -17.45 12.26 -4.17
C GLU A 112 -16.04 12.86 -3.98
N ASN A 113 -15.90 14.16 -4.24
CA ASN A 113 -14.72 14.88 -3.80
C ASN A 113 -14.93 15.27 -2.32
N LEU A 114 -14.03 14.85 -1.45
CA LEU A 114 -14.07 15.24 -0.04
C LEU A 114 -13.64 16.69 0.12
N ASP A 115 -14.35 17.44 0.97
CA ASP A 115 -14.06 18.86 1.21
C ASP A 115 -12.66 19.08 1.81
N ARG A 116 -12.24 18.21 2.74
CA ARG A 116 -10.93 18.29 3.37
C ARG A 116 -10.41 16.91 3.73
N THR A 117 -9.15 16.68 3.42
CA THR A 117 -8.44 15.49 3.87
C THR A 117 -6.98 15.80 4.16
N GLU A 118 -6.54 15.42 5.34
CA GLU A 118 -5.16 15.50 5.79
C GLU A 118 -4.77 14.15 6.38
N GLN A 119 -3.61 13.64 6.03
CA GLN A 119 -3.08 12.42 6.61
C GLN A 119 -1.65 12.64 7.07
N TYR A 120 -1.41 12.42 8.34
CA TYR A 120 -0.07 12.41 8.94
C TYR A 120 0.34 10.98 9.20
N PHE A 121 1.61 10.66 9.00
CA PHE A 121 2.10 9.32 9.21
C PHE A 121 3.47 9.30 9.88
N ALA A 122 3.72 8.21 10.59
CA ALA A 122 5.05 7.80 11.02
C ALA A 122 5.23 6.32 10.67
N ALA A 123 6.38 5.97 10.07
CA ALA A 123 6.65 4.62 9.62
C ALA A 123 8.08 4.21 10.00
N ALA A 124 8.25 2.95 10.38
CA ALA A 124 9.53 2.35 10.69
C ALA A 124 9.74 1.06 9.89
N ASN A 125 10.92 0.90 9.28
CA ASN A 125 11.38 -0.36 8.72
C ASN A 125 12.54 -0.87 9.57
N ILE A 126 12.40 -2.09 10.08
CA ILE A 126 13.29 -2.68 11.08
C ILE A 126 13.70 -4.09 10.62
N PRO A 127 14.73 -4.21 9.75
CA PRO A 127 15.30 -5.50 9.39
C PRO A 127 16.26 -5.98 10.49
N LEU A 128 15.96 -7.09 11.14
CA LEU A 128 16.73 -7.69 12.22
C LEU A 128 17.30 -9.03 11.80
N GLN A 129 18.57 -9.24 12.03
CA GLN A 129 19.19 -10.55 12.03
C GLN A 129 19.41 -10.98 13.48
N LEU A 130 18.43 -11.69 14.05
CA LEU A 130 18.42 -12.07 15.45
C LEU A 130 19.48 -13.14 15.75
N THR A 131 19.66 -14.07 14.82
CA THR A 131 20.73 -15.06 14.84
C THR A 131 21.21 -15.35 13.40
N LYS A 132 22.21 -16.21 13.22
CA LYS A 132 22.65 -16.65 11.88
C LYS A 132 21.57 -17.41 11.08
N TRP A 133 20.59 -17.97 11.77
CA TRP A 133 19.53 -18.78 11.20
C TRP A 133 18.13 -18.15 11.33
N TRP A 134 18.00 -16.98 11.98
CA TRP A 134 16.74 -16.30 12.20
C TRP A 134 16.82 -14.83 11.83
N THR A 135 16.01 -14.45 10.83
CA THR A 135 15.84 -13.05 10.41
C THR A 135 14.38 -12.62 10.60
N LEU A 136 14.19 -11.35 10.94
CA LEU A 136 12.89 -10.69 11.06
C LEU A 136 12.96 -9.37 10.32
N ASN A 137 11.97 -9.10 9.49
CA ASN A 137 11.76 -7.79 8.89
C ASN A 137 10.39 -7.27 9.34
N ALA A 138 10.36 -6.13 10.02
CA ALA A 138 9.13 -5.53 10.50
C ALA A 138 8.97 -4.12 9.88
N ASN A 139 7.78 -3.87 9.33
CA ASN A 139 7.33 -2.57 8.86
C ASN A 139 6.13 -2.15 9.71
N LEU A 140 6.26 -1.03 10.37
CA LEU A 140 5.22 -0.46 11.22
C LEU A 140 4.85 0.91 10.68
N THR A 141 3.56 1.19 10.57
CA THR A 141 3.06 2.50 10.13
C THR A 141 1.91 2.93 11.03
N GLY A 142 2.04 4.10 11.65
CA GLY A 142 0.95 4.79 12.32
C GLY A 142 0.46 5.94 11.46
N ILE A 143 -0.84 6.15 11.37
CA ILE A 143 -1.45 7.27 10.65
C ILE A 143 -2.43 8.00 11.55
N CYS A 144 -2.52 9.31 11.35
CA CYS A 144 -3.58 10.17 11.83
C CYS A 144 -4.25 10.81 10.61
N ARG A 145 -5.48 10.40 10.32
CA ARG A 145 -6.26 10.94 9.21
C ARG A 145 -7.35 11.86 9.74
N ARG A 146 -7.47 13.02 9.12
CA ARG A 146 -8.53 14.00 9.38
C ARG A 146 -9.26 14.23 8.06
N ASP A 147 -10.54 13.88 8.00
CA ASP A 147 -11.34 14.05 6.81
C ASP A 147 -12.71 14.65 7.11
N ARG A 148 -13.26 15.32 6.11
CA ARG A 148 -14.58 15.93 6.10
C ARG A 148 -15.22 15.73 4.72
N ILE A 149 -16.41 15.14 4.68
CA ILE A 149 -17.07 14.79 3.42
C ILE A 149 -17.57 16.06 2.71
N THR A 150 -18.31 16.91 3.40
CA THR A 150 -18.84 18.19 2.90
C THR A 150 -18.48 19.32 3.85
N ALA A 151 -18.55 20.57 3.41
CA ALA A 151 -18.19 21.73 4.24
C ALA A 151 -19.01 21.82 5.55
N ASP A 152 -20.25 21.35 5.54
CA ASP A 152 -21.17 21.34 6.70
C ASP A 152 -20.99 20.11 7.58
N ALA A 153 -20.28 19.06 7.10
CA ALA A 153 -20.05 17.85 7.87
C ALA A 153 -18.98 18.05 8.96
N PRO A 154 -19.05 17.32 10.08
CA PRO A 154 -18.03 17.41 11.12
C PRO A 154 -16.69 16.88 10.64
N LEU A 155 -15.60 17.60 10.98
CA LEU A 155 -14.24 17.10 10.76
C LEU A 155 -14.00 15.90 11.66
N ARG A 156 -13.68 14.76 11.08
CA ARG A 156 -13.43 13.48 11.78
C ARG A 156 -11.96 13.19 11.82
N THR A 157 -11.48 12.72 12.97
CA THR A 157 -10.10 12.29 13.16
C THR A 157 -10.06 10.80 13.44
N THR A 158 -9.23 10.08 12.69
CA THR A 158 -9.05 8.64 12.83
C THR A 158 -7.56 8.34 13.02
N TRP A 159 -7.26 7.56 14.06
CA TRP A 159 -5.94 6.99 14.26
C TRP A 159 -5.94 5.54 13.82
N ALA A 160 -4.94 5.15 13.07
CA ALA A 160 -4.78 3.76 12.64
C ALA A 160 -3.32 3.34 12.66
N ALA A 161 -3.11 2.04 12.80
CA ALA A 161 -1.80 1.42 12.74
C ALA A 161 -1.84 0.22 11.79
N PHE A 162 -0.75 0.06 11.05
CA PHE A 162 -0.50 -1.07 10.16
C PHE A 162 0.81 -1.72 10.56
N ALA A 163 0.83 -3.03 10.57
CA ALA A 163 2.03 -3.81 10.82
C ALA A 163 2.17 -4.89 9.75
N ASN A 164 3.36 -5.02 9.22
CA ASN A 164 3.75 -6.11 8.34
C ASN A 164 5.06 -6.67 8.89
N ALA A 165 5.09 -7.95 9.24
CA ALA A 165 6.27 -8.61 9.74
C ALA A 165 6.50 -9.92 8.97
N ALA A 166 7.72 -10.09 8.46
CA ALA A 166 8.14 -11.32 7.81
C ALA A 166 9.32 -11.92 8.57
N THR A 167 9.22 -13.17 8.98
CA THR A 167 10.30 -13.88 9.67
C THR A 167 10.69 -15.11 8.90
N THR A 168 12.00 -15.38 8.85
CA THR A 168 12.57 -16.53 8.16
C THR A 168 13.51 -17.28 9.09
N PHE A 169 13.26 -18.57 9.24
CA PHE A 169 14.15 -19.51 9.91
C PHE A 169 14.88 -20.35 8.85
N THR A 170 16.20 -20.21 8.80
CA THR A 170 17.07 -21.00 7.94
C THR A 170 17.53 -22.23 8.69
N LEU A 171 17.00 -23.39 8.32
CA LEU A 171 17.27 -24.66 8.97
C LEU A 171 18.35 -25.47 8.21
N PRO A 172 18.98 -26.48 8.85
CA PRO A 172 19.91 -27.39 8.18
C PRO A 172 19.31 -28.04 6.93
N ARG A 173 20.19 -28.52 6.04
CA ARG A 173 19.79 -29.20 4.80
C ARG A 173 18.92 -28.35 3.86
N LYS A 174 19.10 -27.02 3.87
CA LYS A 174 18.39 -26.05 2.98
C LYS A 174 16.87 -26.07 3.14
N PHE A 175 16.37 -26.26 4.35
CA PHE A 175 14.99 -25.98 4.73
C PHE A 175 14.84 -24.54 5.20
N PHE A 176 13.69 -23.93 4.91
CA PHE A 176 13.33 -22.60 5.38
C PHE A 176 11.88 -22.63 5.86
N ILE A 177 11.64 -22.08 7.04
CA ILE A 177 10.29 -21.77 7.52
C ILE A 177 10.15 -20.26 7.45
N GLU A 178 9.10 -19.81 6.79
CA GLU A 178 8.77 -18.39 6.65
C GLU A 178 7.38 -18.15 7.23
N ALA A 179 7.24 -17.10 8.03
CA ALA A 179 5.95 -16.65 8.52
C ALA A 179 5.81 -15.15 8.21
N GLU A 180 4.67 -14.80 7.61
CA GLU A 180 4.29 -13.43 7.33
C GLU A 180 3.07 -13.08 8.18
N TYR A 181 3.13 -11.95 8.85
CA TYR A 181 2.03 -11.39 9.63
C TYR A 181 1.67 -10.02 9.09
N TYR A 182 0.41 -9.83 8.79
CA TYR A 182 -0.17 -8.53 8.46
C TYR A 182 -1.24 -8.18 9.49
N ALA A 183 -1.23 -6.94 9.97
CA ALA A 183 -2.26 -6.42 10.83
C ALA A 183 -2.61 -4.98 10.45
N MET A 184 -3.89 -4.67 10.55
CA MET A 184 -4.46 -3.34 10.41
C MET A 184 -5.38 -3.09 11.60
N SER A 185 -5.20 -1.99 12.30
CA SER A 185 -6.17 -1.53 13.29
C SER A 185 -7.45 -1.03 12.58
N ARG A 186 -8.47 -0.66 13.35
CA ARG A 186 -9.63 0.04 12.79
C ARG A 186 -9.14 1.26 12.00
N PHE A 187 -9.69 1.43 10.80
CA PHE A 187 -9.41 2.55 9.91
C PHE A 187 -10.71 3.09 9.33
N ARG A 188 -10.86 4.41 9.26
CA ARG A 188 -12.01 5.06 8.68
C ARG A 188 -11.59 5.98 7.54
N GLN A 189 -12.37 5.94 6.46
CA GLN A 189 -12.26 6.85 5.34
C GLN A 189 -13.67 7.31 4.96
N ALA A 190 -13.90 8.60 4.90
CA ALA A 190 -15.23 9.18 4.73
C ALA A 190 -16.22 8.59 5.75
N ASN A 191 -17.26 7.94 5.30
CA ASN A 191 -18.25 7.27 6.18
C ASN A 191 -18.14 5.73 6.17
N LEU A 192 -17.02 5.19 5.66
CA LEU A 192 -16.73 3.77 5.70
C LEU A 192 -15.72 3.45 6.81
N ASP A 193 -16.14 2.65 7.76
CA ASP A 193 -15.34 2.19 8.90
C ASP A 193 -14.90 0.75 8.67
N MET A 194 -13.62 0.57 8.37
CA MET A 194 -12.97 -0.72 8.23
C MET A 194 -12.56 -1.22 9.61
N LYS A 195 -13.10 -2.36 10.04
CA LYS A 195 -12.74 -2.97 11.32
C LYS A 195 -11.33 -3.56 11.27
N SER A 196 -10.73 -3.74 12.45
CA SER A 196 -9.40 -4.33 12.54
C SER A 196 -9.34 -5.70 11.85
N TYR A 197 -8.24 -5.92 11.17
CA TYR A 197 -7.99 -7.15 10.42
C TYR A 197 -6.55 -7.62 10.64
N HIS A 198 -6.35 -8.92 10.67
CA HIS A 198 -5.02 -9.51 10.64
C HIS A 198 -5.01 -10.83 9.89
N SER A 199 -3.88 -11.14 9.28
CA SER A 199 -3.66 -12.40 8.58
C SER A 199 -2.28 -12.95 8.87
N VAL A 200 -2.17 -14.28 8.81
CA VAL A 200 -0.91 -15.01 8.93
C VAL A 200 -0.77 -15.93 7.72
N THR A 201 0.39 -15.90 7.12
CA THR A 201 0.81 -16.85 6.08
C THR A 201 2.01 -17.62 6.59
N LEU A 202 1.97 -18.93 6.49
CA LEU A 202 3.07 -19.82 6.84
C LEU A 202 3.57 -20.54 5.60
N SER A 203 4.89 -20.62 5.43
CA SER A 203 5.53 -21.30 4.31
C SER A 203 6.65 -22.21 4.78
N LEU A 204 6.70 -23.40 4.19
CA LEU A 204 7.83 -24.33 4.29
C LEU A 204 8.48 -24.45 2.92
N LYS A 205 9.74 -24.06 2.83
CA LYS A 205 10.50 -24.09 1.59
C LYS A 205 11.66 -25.06 1.69
N LYS A 206 11.88 -25.85 0.64
CA LYS A 206 13.00 -26.78 0.50
C LYS A 206 13.73 -26.54 -0.81
N ARG A 207 15.06 -26.35 -0.76
CA ARG A 207 15.89 -26.28 -1.95
C ARG A 207 16.62 -27.60 -2.17
N LEU A 208 16.58 -28.09 -3.40
CA LEU A 208 17.14 -29.36 -3.86
C LEU A 208 18.00 -29.16 -5.12
N LEU A 209 18.72 -30.18 -5.55
CA LEU A 209 19.48 -30.18 -6.79
C LEU A 209 20.40 -28.94 -6.93
N ASP A 210 21.21 -28.67 -5.92
CA ASP A 210 22.08 -27.49 -5.84
C ASP A 210 21.38 -26.17 -6.11
N ASN A 211 20.21 -26.00 -5.48
CA ASN A 211 19.30 -24.87 -5.59
C ASN A 211 18.60 -24.72 -6.96
N ARG A 212 18.65 -25.72 -7.82
CA ARG A 212 17.92 -25.73 -9.09
C ARG A 212 16.44 -26.01 -8.88
N LEU A 213 16.07 -26.84 -7.90
CA LEU A 213 14.69 -27.16 -7.58
C LEU A 213 14.32 -26.55 -6.22
N THR A 214 13.27 -25.75 -6.20
CA THR A 214 12.68 -25.23 -4.98
C THR A 214 11.24 -25.71 -4.86
N LEU A 215 10.95 -26.38 -3.75
CA LEU A 215 9.58 -26.77 -3.37
C LEU A 215 9.12 -25.82 -2.26
N THR A 216 7.93 -25.25 -2.39
CA THR A 216 7.33 -24.41 -1.36
C THR A 216 5.91 -24.88 -1.08
N ALA A 217 5.62 -25.23 0.15
CA ALA A 217 4.28 -25.48 0.66
C ALA A 217 3.88 -24.28 1.51
N GLN A 218 2.73 -23.69 1.22
CA GLN A 218 2.25 -22.47 1.87
C GLN A 218 0.79 -22.61 2.31
N VAL A 219 0.49 -22.09 3.49
CA VAL A 219 -0.88 -21.85 3.97
C VAL A 219 -1.05 -20.35 4.10
N ALA A 220 -1.81 -19.76 3.19
CA ALA A 220 -2.14 -18.34 3.24
C ALA A 220 -3.43 -18.12 4.02
N ASN A 221 -3.53 -17.00 4.73
CA ASN A 221 -4.65 -16.61 5.56
C ASN A 221 -5.08 -17.72 6.54
N LEU A 222 -4.14 -18.17 7.37
CA LEU A 222 -4.29 -19.32 8.28
C LEU A 222 -5.56 -19.26 9.13
N PHE A 223 -5.96 -18.06 9.59
CA PHE A 223 -7.13 -17.88 10.46
C PHE A 223 -8.43 -17.66 9.70
N ASP A 224 -8.38 -17.58 8.36
CA ASP A 224 -9.55 -17.43 7.48
C ASP A 224 -10.50 -16.31 7.95
N ARG A 225 -9.94 -15.15 8.22
CA ARG A 225 -10.69 -13.99 8.69
C ARG A 225 -11.21 -13.16 7.53
N SER A 226 -12.49 -12.82 7.58
CA SER A 226 -13.09 -11.86 6.67
C SER A 226 -12.89 -10.43 7.15
N GLN A 227 -12.75 -9.51 6.23
CA GLN A 227 -12.72 -8.10 6.55
C GLN A 227 -14.16 -7.57 6.70
N ARG A 228 -14.41 -6.84 7.79
CA ARG A 228 -15.71 -6.25 8.08
C ARG A 228 -15.64 -4.74 7.88
N PHE A 229 -16.64 -4.23 7.20
CA PHE A 229 -16.85 -2.81 6.95
C PHE A 229 -18.17 -2.37 7.58
N VAL A 230 -18.23 -1.14 8.10
CA VAL A 230 -19.45 -0.52 8.57
C VAL A 230 -19.59 0.82 7.87
N ALA A 231 -20.64 0.97 7.09
CA ALA A 231 -21.01 2.25 6.53
C ALA A 231 -21.97 2.97 7.51
N GLU A 232 -21.62 4.18 7.88
CA GLU A 232 -22.40 5.00 8.81
C GLU A 232 -22.79 6.30 8.11
N THR A 233 -24.11 6.53 8.01
CA THR A 233 -24.69 7.75 7.48
C THR A 233 -25.57 8.37 8.57
N GLU A 234 -26.16 9.55 8.32
CA GLU A 234 -27.10 10.19 9.23
C GLU A 234 -28.41 9.41 9.40
N THR A 235 -28.78 8.62 8.38
CA THR A 235 -30.06 7.92 8.30
C THR A 235 -29.96 6.43 8.61
N PHE A 236 -28.79 5.82 8.46
CA PHE A 236 -28.60 4.38 8.70
C PHE A 236 -27.17 4.00 9.07
N VAL A 237 -27.04 2.85 9.71
CA VAL A 237 -25.78 2.13 9.91
C VAL A 237 -25.87 0.79 9.21
N ARG A 238 -24.98 0.52 8.24
CA ARG A 238 -24.89 -0.77 7.55
C ARG A 238 -23.63 -1.51 7.89
N ASP A 239 -23.81 -2.74 8.35
CA ASP A 239 -22.74 -3.70 8.59
C ASP A 239 -22.54 -4.54 7.32
N LEU A 240 -21.44 -4.29 6.64
CA LEU A 240 -21.07 -4.96 5.41
C LEU A 240 -19.98 -6.00 5.74
N ARG A 241 -20.31 -7.27 5.60
CA ARG A 241 -19.32 -8.32 5.62
C ARG A 241 -18.96 -8.67 4.18
N VAL A 242 -17.76 -8.30 3.78
CA VAL A 242 -17.22 -8.78 2.52
C VAL A 242 -16.72 -10.19 2.78
N SER A 243 -17.30 -11.18 2.09
CA SER A 243 -16.84 -12.56 2.18
C SER A 243 -15.37 -12.64 1.72
N ASN A 244 -14.61 -13.56 2.31
CA ASN A 244 -13.19 -13.72 2.02
C ASN A 244 -12.90 -14.38 0.67
N ASP A 245 -13.81 -14.30 -0.30
CA ASP A 245 -13.62 -14.82 -1.65
C ASP A 245 -12.37 -14.23 -2.34
N TRP A 246 -11.92 -13.07 -1.87
CA TRP A 246 -10.70 -12.41 -2.35
C TRP A 246 -9.41 -12.97 -1.73
N GLN A 247 -9.45 -13.42 -0.48
CA GLN A 247 -8.32 -13.99 0.23
C GLN A 247 -8.75 -15.16 1.15
N PRO A 248 -9.34 -16.22 0.61
CA PRO A 248 -9.70 -17.38 1.42
C PRO A 248 -8.45 -18.06 1.95
N ARG A 249 -8.61 -18.91 2.98
CA ARG A 249 -7.54 -19.82 3.38
C ARG A 249 -7.17 -20.69 2.19
N ARG A 250 -5.91 -20.63 1.77
CA ARG A 250 -5.41 -21.36 0.61
C ARG A 250 -4.20 -22.19 0.97
N PHE A 251 -4.21 -23.43 0.51
CA PHE A 251 -3.01 -24.26 0.46
C PHE A 251 -2.42 -24.16 -0.93
N VAL A 252 -1.15 -23.78 -1.00
CA VAL A 252 -0.44 -23.61 -2.27
C VAL A 252 0.83 -24.46 -2.24
N LEU A 253 0.99 -25.31 -3.23
CA LEU A 253 2.24 -26.03 -3.48
C LEU A 253 2.88 -25.45 -4.74
N THR A 254 4.07 -24.89 -4.59
CA THR A 254 4.84 -24.32 -5.70
C THR A 254 6.08 -25.14 -5.94
N VAL A 255 6.28 -25.52 -7.20
CA VAL A 255 7.49 -26.19 -7.68
C VAL A 255 8.18 -25.25 -8.65
N ASN A 256 9.39 -24.82 -8.33
CA ASN A 256 10.19 -23.95 -9.20
C ASN A 256 11.48 -24.71 -9.59
N TYR A 257 11.70 -24.87 -10.88
CA TYR A 257 12.90 -25.49 -11.42
C TYR A 257 13.64 -24.54 -12.35
N ASN A 258 14.89 -24.22 -12.02
CA ASN A 258 15.73 -23.32 -12.79
C ASN A 258 16.58 -24.11 -13.79
N PHE A 259 16.24 -24.00 -15.05
CA PHE A 259 17.05 -24.55 -16.14
C PHE A 259 18.21 -23.59 -16.46
N LYS A 260 19.41 -24.09 -16.50
CA LYS A 260 20.54 -23.40 -17.12
C LYS A 260 20.92 -24.17 -18.36
N THR A 261 20.44 -23.73 -19.51
CA THR A 261 20.88 -24.22 -20.82
C THR A 261 21.73 -23.14 -21.45
N GLY A 262 23.03 -23.40 -21.59
CA GLY A 262 23.96 -22.51 -22.28
C GLY A 262 25.27 -22.28 -21.54
N LYS A 263 26.31 -21.98 -22.31
CA LYS A 263 27.62 -21.57 -21.77
C LYS A 263 27.44 -20.17 -21.14
N SER A 264 28.01 -19.95 -19.95
CA SER A 264 28.03 -18.62 -19.35
C SER A 264 28.70 -17.65 -20.30
N PHE A 265 27.97 -16.73 -20.88
CA PHE A 265 28.55 -15.61 -21.59
C PHE A 265 29.34 -14.76 -20.59
N LYS A 266 30.67 -14.83 -20.63
CA LYS A 266 31.46 -13.73 -20.05
C LYS A 266 31.21 -12.53 -20.93
N ALA A 267 30.55 -11.51 -20.38
CA ALA A 267 30.47 -10.22 -21.06
C ALA A 267 31.90 -9.80 -21.37
N ARG A 268 32.23 -9.70 -22.67
CA ARG A 268 33.51 -9.16 -23.13
C ARG A 268 33.54 -7.71 -22.62
N LYS A 269 34.50 -7.36 -21.77
CA LYS A 269 34.78 -5.96 -21.48
C LYS A 269 35.01 -5.28 -22.82
N VAL A 270 34.09 -4.47 -23.26
CA VAL A 270 34.31 -3.55 -24.36
C VAL A 270 35.20 -2.47 -23.76
N GLU A 271 36.50 -2.58 -23.95
CA GLU A 271 37.41 -1.46 -23.77
C GLU A 271 37.01 -0.44 -24.82
N SER A 272 36.39 0.65 -24.39
CA SER A 272 36.20 1.81 -25.26
C SER A 272 37.61 2.28 -25.64
N GLY A 273 37.92 2.31 -26.93
CA GLY A 273 39.23 2.76 -27.45
C GLY A 273 39.65 4.20 -27.08
N ALA A 274 38.93 4.80 -26.13
CA ALA A 274 39.24 6.12 -25.54
C ALA A 274 40.16 6.03 -24.30
N GLY A 275 40.60 4.82 -23.90
CA GLY A 275 41.53 4.64 -22.78
C GLY A 275 42.90 5.27 -23.02
N ASP A 276 43.38 5.24 -24.25
CA ASP A 276 44.70 5.78 -24.64
C ASP A 276 44.73 7.31 -24.84
N GLU A 277 43.58 7.95 -25.05
CA GLU A 277 43.49 9.42 -25.17
C GLU A 277 43.39 10.15 -23.83
N LYS A 278 42.87 9.50 -22.76
CA LYS A 278 42.83 10.08 -21.44
C LYS A 278 44.19 10.14 -20.72
N GLY A 279 45.19 9.46 -21.23
CA GLY A 279 46.57 9.49 -20.71
C GLY A 279 47.46 10.58 -21.38
N ARG A 280 46.90 11.36 -22.32
CA ARG A 280 47.63 12.42 -23.04
C ARG A 280 47.18 13.86 -22.74
N MET A 281 46.26 14.05 -21.78
CA MET A 281 45.89 15.38 -21.26
C MET A 281 46.49 15.60 -19.91
#